data_7247fa416b34bf3f26e5ca6403e5695f
#
_entry.id   7247fa416b34bf3f26e5ca6403e5695f
#
_cell.length_a   1.000
_cell.length_b   1.000
_cell.length_c   1.000
_cell.angle_alpha   90.00
_cell.angle_beta   90.00
_cell.angle_gamma   90.00
#
_symmetry.space_group_name_H-M   'P 1'
#
loop_
_entity.id
_entity.type
_entity.pdbx_description
1 polymer ?
#
loop_
_entity_poly.entity_id
_entity_poly.type
_entity_poly.pdbx_seq_one_letter_code
_entity_poly.pdbx_strand_id
1 'polypeptide(L)'
;MVNIRINGQPYAVEENTSILDAAAQAGIRIPTLCYMKDLNKIGACRVCLVEIEGRDQLFAACDNVCTEGLSIITNSARVMDARRINLELLLSQHRTDCPSCARNETCRLRQIAAELDIRNLEQYQQDYKIKPWSKDVPIIRDESKCIRCYRCVAECEKVQTCNVWDMVGSGSHTSVGVAGYERIEDSSCVFCGQCVTHCPTGALSVRRDLDKVIGYKGVLNDPTKVTVIQVAPAVRSAWGEEFGLDGSFATEKRLAAALHKLGFNYVFDTNFSADLTIMEEGTEFLHRMQHKEDYKWPMFTSCCPGWVRFLKKQYPDMQQQLSTAKSPQQMFGAITKTYFAQKIGVAPEDIVCISVMPCSAKKAELEIPNINDAKEGVKDVDISLTTRELCDIMKVYQIDINALEEEEFDSPLGTGTGAAVIFGSTGGVMEAALRTCYYVMTGNNPDADETFKAVRAAGSDKPWVEAEYDVAGTKVRAAVVNSLGHTRQLIEALRRGEAEYDFVEVMACPGGCVGGGGQPIHFNEEHACDRAQIIYDYDRANILRFSHENPDVQALYTEFLKEPCGELSHHLLHTEHTGWEA
;
A
#
# COMPACT_ATOMS: atom_id res chain seq x y z
N MET A 1 24.66 -28.22 7.23
CA MET A 1 23.64 -28.71 8.18
C MET A 1 24.29 -28.86 9.55
N VAL A 2 23.63 -28.41 10.60
CA VAL A 2 24.03 -28.61 12.01
C VAL A 2 22.93 -29.39 12.72
N ASN A 3 23.33 -30.30 13.61
CA ASN A 3 22.41 -31.11 14.40
C ASN A 3 22.16 -30.43 15.76
N ILE A 4 20.91 -30.21 16.08
CA ILE A 4 20.49 -29.55 17.32
C ILE A 4 19.40 -30.36 18.01
N ARG A 5 19.07 -29.99 19.23
CA ARG A 5 17.89 -30.50 19.94
C ARG A 5 17.00 -29.34 20.33
N ILE A 6 15.69 -29.48 20.13
CA ILE A 6 14.69 -28.54 20.64
C ILE A 6 13.70 -29.28 21.49
N ASN A 7 13.59 -28.90 22.76
CA ASN A 7 12.77 -29.58 23.77
C ASN A 7 13.03 -31.10 23.83
N GLY A 8 14.32 -31.51 23.71
CA GLY A 8 14.77 -32.89 23.74
C GLY A 8 14.64 -33.67 22.41
N GLN A 9 13.96 -33.11 21.40
CA GLN A 9 13.81 -33.74 20.07
C GLN A 9 14.94 -33.33 19.14
N PRO A 10 15.53 -34.26 18.36
CA PRO A 10 16.61 -33.95 17.43
C PRO A 10 16.08 -33.32 16.14
N TYR A 11 16.79 -32.31 15.59
CA TYR A 11 16.53 -31.65 14.30
C TYR A 11 17.86 -31.37 13.61
N ALA A 12 17.83 -31.38 12.27
CA ALA A 12 18.94 -30.94 11.43
C ALA A 12 18.51 -29.66 10.70
N VAL A 13 19.27 -28.59 10.86
CA VAL A 13 18.98 -27.28 10.25
C VAL A 13 20.19 -26.79 9.45
N GLU A 14 19.98 -25.85 8.54
CA GLU A 14 21.08 -25.23 7.83
C GLU A 14 22.00 -24.43 8.77
N GLU A 15 23.25 -24.36 8.41
CA GLU A 15 24.22 -23.52 9.14
C GLU A 15 23.78 -22.05 9.13
N ASN A 16 23.98 -21.34 10.23
CA ASN A 16 23.52 -19.96 10.45
C ASN A 16 22.00 -19.75 10.54
N THR A 17 21.18 -20.80 10.59
CA THR A 17 19.76 -20.68 10.91
C THR A 17 19.58 -20.10 12.32
N SER A 18 18.71 -19.08 12.48
CA SER A 18 18.39 -18.57 13.82
C SER A 18 17.65 -19.62 14.66
N ILE A 19 17.79 -19.54 15.98
CA ILE A 19 17.02 -20.42 16.90
C ILE A 19 15.52 -20.24 16.67
N LEU A 20 15.08 -19.04 16.37
CA LEU A 20 13.67 -18.73 16.06
C LEU A 20 13.18 -19.48 14.82
N ASP A 21 13.95 -19.39 13.73
CA ASP A 21 13.58 -20.04 12.46
C ASP A 21 13.68 -21.58 12.57
N ALA A 22 14.68 -22.09 13.31
CA ALA A 22 14.79 -23.52 13.58
C ALA A 22 13.60 -24.05 14.40
N ALA A 23 13.13 -23.29 15.38
CA ALA A 23 11.93 -23.64 16.15
C ALA A 23 10.67 -23.62 15.27
N ALA A 24 10.54 -22.64 14.37
CA ALA A 24 9.43 -22.56 13.42
C ALA A 24 9.42 -23.75 12.45
N GLN A 25 10.58 -24.17 11.91
CA GLN A 25 10.71 -25.38 11.08
C GLN A 25 10.31 -26.66 11.84
N ALA A 26 10.55 -26.67 13.16
CA ALA A 26 10.14 -27.76 14.05
C ALA A 26 8.65 -27.69 14.47
N GLY A 27 7.87 -26.74 13.95
CA GLY A 27 6.47 -26.51 14.35
C GLY A 27 6.30 -25.87 15.73
N ILE A 28 7.37 -25.33 16.31
CA ILE A 28 7.36 -24.71 17.64
C ILE A 28 7.31 -23.20 17.50
N ARG A 29 6.21 -22.62 17.98
CA ARG A 29 6.00 -21.17 17.97
C ARG A 29 6.67 -20.50 19.16
N ILE A 30 7.63 -19.61 18.88
CA ILE A 30 8.23 -18.71 19.87
C ILE A 30 7.66 -17.30 19.65
N PRO A 31 7.08 -16.63 20.69
CA PRO A 31 6.47 -15.31 20.50
C PRO A 31 7.53 -14.23 20.21
N THR A 32 7.19 -13.30 19.31
CA THR A 32 8.06 -12.16 18.94
C THR A 32 7.26 -10.88 18.81
N LEU A 33 7.92 -9.72 19.03
CA LEU A 33 7.37 -8.39 18.79
C LEU A 33 8.28 -7.54 17.92
N CYS A 34 9.59 -7.51 18.19
CA CYS A 34 10.52 -6.66 17.44
C CYS A 34 11.09 -7.35 16.19
N TYR A 35 11.08 -8.67 16.11
CA TYR A 35 11.68 -9.41 15.01
C TYR A 35 10.93 -9.21 13.69
N MET A 36 11.68 -8.91 12.64
CA MET A 36 11.28 -9.01 11.24
C MET A 36 12.36 -9.79 10.49
N LYS A 37 11.96 -10.83 9.78
CA LYS A 37 12.90 -11.69 9.05
C LYS A 37 13.74 -10.82 8.10
N ASP A 38 15.05 -11.02 8.13
CA ASP A 38 16.07 -10.36 7.32
C ASP A 38 16.15 -8.82 7.43
N LEU A 39 15.23 -8.19 8.15
CA LEU A 39 15.14 -6.74 8.25
C LEU A 39 15.45 -6.21 9.66
N ASN A 40 14.89 -6.80 10.72
CA ASN A 40 15.04 -6.31 12.09
C ASN A 40 15.31 -7.44 13.10
N LYS A 41 16.57 -7.69 13.41
CA LYS A 41 17.05 -8.76 14.33
C LYS A 41 17.79 -8.17 15.54
N ILE A 42 17.16 -7.19 16.22
CA ILE A 42 17.84 -6.40 17.28
C ILE A 42 17.66 -6.94 18.70
N GLY A 43 16.85 -7.98 18.89
CA GLY A 43 16.62 -8.60 20.20
C GLY A 43 16.05 -7.66 21.28
N ALA A 44 15.43 -6.53 20.94
CA ALA A 44 15.04 -5.47 21.89
C ALA A 44 13.92 -5.86 22.85
N CYS A 45 12.90 -6.58 22.41
CA CYS A 45 11.71 -6.88 23.22
C CYS A 45 11.90 -8.00 24.25
N ARG A 46 12.88 -8.88 24.05
CA ARG A 46 13.20 -10.03 24.91
C ARG A 46 12.01 -10.99 25.20
N VAL A 47 11.00 -10.98 24.34
CA VAL A 47 9.85 -11.89 24.46
C VAL A 47 10.13 -13.28 23.86
N CYS A 48 11.15 -13.38 22.99
CA CYS A 48 11.55 -14.63 22.35
C CYS A 48 12.64 -15.41 23.11
N LEU A 49 12.81 -15.19 24.41
CA LEU A 49 13.83 -15.86 25.21
C LEU A 49 13.68 -17.38 25.16
N VAL A 50 14.82 -18.08 25.14
CA VAL A 50 14.95 -19.54 25.26
C VAL A 50 16.09 -19.87 26.18
N GLU A 51 16.10 -21.10 26.72
CA GLU A 51 17.18 -21.65 27.51
C GLU A 51 18.07 -22.54 26.62
N ILE A 52 19.37 -22.51 26.85
CA ILE A 52 20.33 -23.42 26.24
C ILE A 52 20.93 -24.29 27.35
N GLU A 53 20.82 -25.60 27.20
CA GLU A 53 21.36 -26.54 28.21
C GLU A 53 22.86 -26.29 28.47
N GLY A 54 23.22 -26.28 29.73
CA GLY A 54 24.61 -26.03 30.17
C GLY A 54 25.01 -24.54 30.16
N ARG A 55 24.07 -23.62 29.98
CA ARG A 55 24.29 -22.16 30.06
C ARG A 55 23.36 -21.52 31.09
N ASP A 56 23.91 -20.64 31.93
CA ASP A 56 23.14 -20.02 33.02
C ASP A 56 22.24 -18.85 32.53
N GLN A 57 22.51 -18.27 31.37
CA GLN A 57 21.75 -17.15 30.85
C GLN A 57 20.68 -17.58 29.84
N LEU A 58 19.64 -16.78 29.69
CA LEU A 58 18.64 -16.91 28.62
C LEU A 58 19.06 -16.18 27.38
N PHE A 59 18.72 -16.71 26.22
CA PHE A 59 19.10 -16.19 24.89
C PHE A 59 17.87 -15.75 24.10
N ALA A 60 18.00 -14.66 23.35
CA ALA A 60 16.95 -14.26 22.41
C ALA A 60 17.00 -15.15 21.17
N ALA A 61 15.95 -15.91 20.90
CA ALA A 61 15.92 -16.85 19.78
C ALA A 61 16.05 -16.16 18.40
N CYS A 62 15.61 -14.91 18.28
CA CYS A 62 15.63 -14.16 17.02
C CYS A 62 17.03 -13.63 16.62
N ASP A 63 17.98 -13.59 17.57
CA ASP A 63 19.29 -12.96 17.42
C ASP A 63 20.46 -13.95 17.63
N ASN A 64 20.15 -15.21 17.93
CA ASN A 64 21.15 -16.26 18.13
C ASN A 64 20.97 -17.36 17.09
N VAL A 65 22.09 -17.85 16.55
CA VAL A 65 22.12 -18.90 15.52
C VAL A 65 22.36 -20.27 16.11
N CYS A 66 21.89 -21.29 15.40
CA CYS A 66 22.10 -22.68 15.72
C CYS A 66 23.56 -23.11 15.44
N THR A 67 24.16 -23.84 16.37
CA THR A 67 25.48 -24.46 16.23
C THR A 67 25.39 -25.94 16.53
N GLU A 68 26.35 -26.71 16.06
CA GLU A 68 26.40 -28.16 16.22
C GLU A 68 26.28 -28.57 17.72
N GLY A 69 25.38 -29.49 18.02
CA GLY A 69 25.15 -30.04 19.37
C GLY A 69 24.34 -29.12 20.28
N LEU A 70 23.80 -27.98 19.79
CA LEU A 70 23.03 -27.07 20.62
C LEU A 70 21.73 -27.73 21.13
N SER A 71 21.47 -27.67 22.43
CA SER A 71 20.24 -28.16 23.06
C SER A 71 19.44 -26.99 23.62
N ILE A 72 18.25 -26.75 23.03
CA ILE A 72 17.40 -25.60 23.26
C ILE A 72 16.13 -26.00 23.97
N ILE A 73 15.76 -25.26 25.02
CA ILE A 73 14.49 -25.41 25.73
C ILE A 73 13.66 -24.16 25.55
N THR A 74 12.47 -24.31 24.98
CA THR A 74 11.61 -23.17 24.59
C THR A 74 10.48 -22.89 25.58
N ASN A 75 10.22 -23.81 26.56
CA ASN A 75 9.04 -23.82 27.41
C ASN A 75 9.31 -24.18 28.86
N SER A 76 10.55 -24.02 29.36
CA SER A 76 10.82 -24.20 30.79
C SER A 76 10.10 -23.14 31.65
N ALA A 77 9.84 -23.43 32.93
CA ALA A 77 9.25 -22.46 33.86
C ALA A 77 10.04 -21.12 33.85
N ARG A 78 11.37 -21.22 33.86
CA ARG A 78 12.28 -20.07 33.82
C ARG A 78 12.12 -19.22 32.55
N VAL A 79 11.96 -19.88 31.40
CA VAL A 79 11.69 -19.20 30.12
C VAL A 79 10.34 -18.50 30.16
N MET A 80 9.31 -19.16 30.64
CA MET A 80 7.96 -18.60 30.71
C MET A 80 7.88 -17.41 31.66
N ASP A 81 8.50 -17.49 32.82
CA ASP A 81 8.56 -16.39 33.81
C ASP A 81 9.32 -15.18 33.22
N ALA A 82 10.46 -15.42 32.58
CA ALA A 82 11.23 -14.35 31.97
C ALA A 82 10.46 -13.65 30.82
N ARG A 83 9.72 -14.38 29.99
CA ARG A 83 8.85 -13.81 28.95
C ARG A 83 7.72 -12.98 29.55
N ARG A 84 7.06 -13.47 30.61
CA ARG A 84 6.03 -12.72 31.33
C ARG A 84 6.56 -11.42 31.88
N ILE A 85 7.67 -11.43 32.61
CA ILE A 85 8.30 -10.24 33.19
C ILE A 85 8.62 -9.21 32.09
N ASN A 86 9.25 -9.64 30.98
CA ASN A 86 9.57 -8.73 29.88
C ASN A 86 8.31 -8.12 29.25
N LEU A 87 7.25 -8.91 29.10
CA LEU A 87 6.01 -8.40 28.53
C LEU A 87 5.28 -7.47 29.51
N GLU A 88 5.27 -7.77 30.81
CA GLU A 88 4.74 -6.90 31.86
C GLU A 88 5.49 -5.55 31.90
N LEU A 89 6.81 -5.55 31.73
CA LEU A 89 7.61 -4.33 31.62
C LEU A 89 7.23 -3.50 30.38
N LEU A 90 6.98 -4.14 29.24
CA LEU A 90 6.49 -3.43 28.04
C LEU A 90 5.09 -2.85 28.26
N LEU A 91 4.19 -3.62 28.86
CA LEU A 91 2.81 -3.21 29.15
C LEU A 91 2.74 -2.12 30.22
N SER A 92 3.65 -2.11 31.20
CA SER A 92 3.68 -1.08 32.26
C SER A 92 3.91 0.33 31.72
N GLN A 93 4.51 0.44 30.54
CA GLN A 93 4.77 1.70 29.83
C GLN A 93 3.83 1.95 28.65
N HIS A 94 2.93 1.03 28.36
CA HIS A 94 2.01 1.06 27.23
C HIS A 94 0.62 1.49 27.69
N ARG A 95 0.03 2.51 27.02
CA ARG A 95 -1.34 2.90 27.31
C ARG A 95 -2.33 1.82 26.87
N THR A 96 -3.04 1.22 27.84
CA THR A 96 -3.88 0.04 27.65
C THR A 96 -5.36 0.34 27.40
N ASP A 97 -5.68 1.44 26.70
CA ASP A 97 -7.02 1.78 26.24
C ASP A 97 -7.44 0.98 24.99
N CYS A 98 -7.29 -0.34 25.07
CA CYS A 98 -7.47 -1.26 23.93
C CYS A 98 -8.78 -1.09 23.16
N PRO A 99 -9.96 -0.86 23.78
CA PRO A 99 -11.21 -0.71 23.06
C PRO A 99 -11.24 0.46 22.07
N SER A 100 -10.47 1.54 22.33
CA SER A 100 -10.36 2.71 21.46
C SER A 100 -9.11 2.69 20.56
N CYS A 101 -8.32 1.64 20.60
CA CYS A 101 -7.07 1.53 19.86
C CYS A 101 -7.31 1.12 18.41
N ALA A 102 -6.65 1.78 17.47
CA ALA A 102 -6.70 1.44 16.04
C ALA A 102 -6.25 0.02 15.70
N ARG A 103 -5.58 -0.68 16.63
CA ARG A 103 -5.11 -2.07 16.47
C ARG A 103 -5.81 -3.04 17.44
N ASN A 104 -6.97 -2.68 17.98
CA ASN A 104 -7.66 -3.48 18.98
C ASN A 104 -7.81 -4.95 18.59
N GLU A 105 -8.20 -5.25 17.35
CA GLU A 105 -8.42 -6.62 16.86
C GLU A 105 -7.11 -7.33 16.47
N THR A 106 -6.13 -6.59 15.95
CA THR A 106 -4.91 -7.12 15.33
C THR A 106 -3.63 -6.83 16.13
N CYS A 107 -3.74 -6.42 17.40
CA CYS A 107 -2.59 -6.04 18.24
C CYS A 107 -1.81 -7.27 18.70
N ARG A 108 -0.57 -7.41 18.23
CA ARG A 108 0.30 -8.52 18.59
C ARG A 108 0.70 -8.53 20.07
N LEU A 109 0.89 -7.34 20.66
CA LEU A 109 1.18 -7.19 22.10
C LEU A 109 0.03 -7.76 22.95
N ARG A 110 -1.23 -7.43 22.60
CA ARG A 110 -2.42 -7.93 23.28
C ARG A 110 -2.57 -9.45 23.15
N GLN A 111 -2.31 -9.99 21.96
CA GLN A 111 -2.38 -11.45 21.72
C GLN A 111 -1.38 -12.19 22.60
N ILE A 112 -0.11 -11.75 22.64
CA ILE A 112 0.93 -12.39 23.46
C ILE A 112 0.62 -12.23 24.96
N ALA A 113 0.05 -11.10 25.39
CA ALA A 113 -0.37 -10.90 26.78
C ALA A 113 -1.45 -11.92 27.20
N ALA A 114 -2.39 -12.19 26.29
CA ALA A 114 -3.40 -13.24 26.51
C ALA A 114 -2.79 -14.66 26.52
N GLU A 115 -1.86 -14.96 25.61
CA GLU A 115 -1.14 -16.24 25.53
C GLU A 115 -0.32 -16.54 26.82
N LEU A 116 0.23 -15.49 27.44
CA LEU A 116 1.01 -15.60 28.69
C LEU A 116 0.18 -15.39 29.96
N ASP A 117 -1.16 -15.30 29.83
CA ASP A 117 -2.12 -15.08 30.92
C ASP A 117 -1.78 -13.89 31.83
N ILE A 118 -1.41 -12.75 31.22
CA ILE A 118 -1.17 -11.51 31.95
C ILE A 118 -2.50 -10.80 32.14
N ARG A 119 -2.99 -10.73 33.39
CA ARG A 119 -4.31 -10.20 33.77
C ARG A 119 -4.24 -8.93 34.60
N ASN A 120 -3.28 -8.85 35.50
CA ASN A 120 -3.11 -7.73 36.42
C ASN A 120 -1.85 -6.96 36.04
N LEU A 121 -2.00 -5.69 35.70
CA LEU A 121 -0.89 -4.82 35.33
C LEU A 121 -0.78 -3.69 36.35
N GLU A 122 0.36 -3.60 37.00
CA GLU A 122 0.77 -2.35 37.63
C GLU A 122 1.33 -1.41 36.57
N GLN A 123 0.60 -0.34 36.28
CA GLN A 123 1.09 0.69 35.38
C GLN A 123 1.94 1.69 36.14
N TYR A 124 3.18 1.85 35.75
CA TYR A 124 4.00 2.96 36.20
C TYR A 124 3.51 4.21 35.50
N GLN A 125 3.01 5.18 36.27
CA GLN A 125 2.71 6.50 35.75
C GLN A 125 4.00 7.10 35.19
N GLN A 126 4.07 7.23 33.89
CA GLN A 126 5.16 7.94 33.26
C GLN A 126 4.73 9.39 33.00
N ASP A 127 5.58 10.31 33.40
CA ASP A 127 5.40 11.76 33.18
C ASP A 127 5.76 12.09 31.71
N TYR A 128 5.01 11.47 30.78
CA TYR A 128 5.19 11.76 29.36
C TYR A 128 4.49 13.05 28.97
N LYS A 129 5.25 14.04 28.58
CA LYS A 129 4.73 15.09 27.73
C LYS A 129 4.64 14.56 26.32
N ILE A 130 3.49 13.97 25.96
CA ILE A 130 3.21 13.53 24.59
C ILE A 130 3.26 14.79 23.71
N LYS A 131 4.17 14.79 22.73
CA LYS A 131 4.20 15.89 21.76
C LYS A 131 2.94 15.85 20.90
N PRO A 132 2.29 16.99 20.65
CA PRO A 132 1.17 17.05 19.74
C PRO A 132 1.57 16.51 18.37
N TRP A 133 0.71 15.66 17.78
CA TRP A 133 0.85 15.15 16.43
C TRP A 133 -0.21 15.78 15.54
N SER A 134 0.16 16.17 14.33
CA SER A 134 -0.79 16.70 13.36
C SER A 134 -1.86 15.65 13.03
N LYS A 135 -3.13 16.08 13.02
CA LYS A 135 -4.26 15.22 12.65
C LYS A 135 -4.57 15.24 11.15
N ASP A 136 -3.94 16.18 10.43
CA ASP A 136 -4.22 16.43 9.02
C ASP A 136 -3.38 15.56 8.09
N VAL A 137 -2.28 15.00 8.61
CA VAL A 137 -1.39 14.10 7.86
C VAL A 137 -1.92 12.67 7.78
N PRO A 138 -1.60 11.93 6.71
CA PRO A 138 -2.06 10.56 6.54
C PRO A 138 -1.58 9.57 7.59
N ILE A 139 -0.39 9.78 8.17
CA ILE A 139 0.20 8.89 9.19
C ILE A 139 0.04 9.51 10.57
N ILE A 140 -0.63 8.81 11.46
CA ILE A 140 -0.85 9.21 12.85
C ILE A 140 0.07 8.43 13.77
N ARG A 141 0.66 9.12 14.76
CA ARG A 141 1.52 8.52 15.78
C ARG A 141 0.96 8.77 17.18
N ASP A 142 0.84 7.69 17.94
CA ASP A 142 0.56 7.71 19.38
C ASP A 142 1.77 7.14 20.14
N GLU A 143 2.60 8.03 20.68
CA GLU A 143 3.82 7.68 21.40
C GLU A 143 3.56 6.79 22.61
N SER A 144 2.44 6.98 23.29
CA SER A 144 2.07 6.21 24.49
C SER A 144 1.85 4.71 24.22
N LYS A 145 1.71 4.33 22.94
CA LYS A 145 1.54 2.95 22.49
C LYS A 145 2.81 2.35 21.87
N CYS A 146 3.91 3.11 21.84
CA CYS A 146 5.17 2.67 21.26
C CYS A 146 5.92 1.73 22.21
N ILE A 147 6.23 0.51 21.76
CA ILE A 147 7.04 -0.48 22.51
C ILE A 147 8.52 -0.48 22.13
N ARG A 148 8.96 0.51 21.36
CA ARG A 148 10.37 0.71 20.97
C ARG A 148 10.97 -0.52 20.27
N CYS A 149 10.20 -1.15 19.40
CA CYS A 149 10.62 -2.34 18.64
C CYS A 149 11.44 -2.04 17.41
N TYR A 150 11.52 -0.79 16.97
CA TYR A 150 12.28 -0.28 15.81
C TYR A 150 11.90 -0.88 14.45
N ARG A 151 10.79 -1.60 14.34
CA ARG A 151 10.34 -2.17 13.06
C ARG A 151 10.06 -1.07 12.00
N CYS A 152 9.42 0.03 12.41
CA CYS A 152 9.16 1.17 11.53
C CYS A 152 10.44 1.90 11.10
N VAL A 153 11.46 1.94 11.95
CA VAL A 153 12.79 2.49 11.61
C VAL A 153 13.43 1.60 10.55
N ALA A 154 13.53 0.29 10.81
CA ALA A 154 14.16 -0.65 9.88
C ALA A 154 13.48 -0.67 8.50
N GLU A 155 12.13 -0.64 8.48
CA GLU A 155 11.37 -0.58 7.24
C GLU A 155 11.65 0.72 6.45
N CYS A 156 11.58 1.86 7.14
CA CYS A 156 11.76 3.17 6.52
C CYS A 156 13.20 3.43 6.06
N GLU A 157 14.19 2.86 6.78
CA GLU A 157 15.62 2.99 6.46
C GLU A 157 16.06 2.03 5.36
N LYS A 158 15.72 0.72 5.49
CA LYS A 158 16.33 -0.33 4.66
C LYS A 158 15.51 -0.64 3.41
N VAL A 159 14.18 -0.57 3.49
CA VAL A 159 13.30 -0.89 2.35
C VAL A 159 12.90 0.37 1.60
N GLN A 160 12.44 1.41 2.32
CA GLN A 160 11.97 2.64 1.69
C GLN A 160 13.06 3.70 1.52
N THR A 161 14.15 3.60 2.24
CA THR A 161 15.29 4.54 2.23
C THR A 161 14.91 6.03 2.41
N CYS A 162 13.78 6.27 3.08
CA CYS A 162 13.30 7.63 3.39
C CYS A 162 13.85 8.16 4.71
N ASN A 163 14.32 7.30 5.63
CA ASN A 163 14.96 7.66 6.91
C ASN A 163 14.14 8.63 7.78
N VAL A 164 12.80 8.47 7.78
CA VAL A 164 11.90 9.36 8.51
C VAL A 164 11.91 9.08 10.01
N TRP A 165 11.93 7.79 10.37
CA TRP A 165 11.86 7.35 11.77
C TRP A 165 13.25 7.10 12.35
N ASP A 166 13.46 7.62 13.57
CA ASP A 166 14.72 7.42 14.30
C ASP A 166 14.43 7.33 15.80
N MET A 167 15.46 6.98 16.57
CA MET A 167 15.45 7.05 18.00
C MET A 167 15.52 8.52 18.46
N VAL A 168 14.56 8.92 19.28
CA VAL A 168 14.48 10.25 19.86
C VAL A 168 14.45 10.19 21.39
N GLY A 169 14.92 11.23 22.05
CA GLY A 169 15.00 11.28 23.51
C GLY A 169 16.21 10.55 24.05
N SER A 170 16.27 10.39 25.36
CA SER A 170 17.37 9.72 26.07
C SER A 170 16.90 9.06 27.36
N GLY A 171 17.59 8.03 27.82
CA GLY A 171 17.29 7.30 29.05
C GLY A 171 15.88 6.70 29.04
N SER A 172 15.11 6.93 30.10
CA SER A 172 13.71 6.45 30.23
C SER A 172 12.74 7.11 29.23
N HIS A 173 13.10 8.27 28.66
CA HIS A 173 12.32 9.01 27.66
C HIS A 173 12.69 8.65 26.21
N THR A 174 13.51 7.63 26.02
CA THR A 174 13.82 7.12 24.67
C THR A 174 12.54 6.63 23.98
N SER A 175 12.30 7.07 22.77
CA SER A 175 11.16 6.67 21.94
C SER A 175 11.57 6.63 20.46
N VAL A 176 10.65 6.23 19.60
CA VAL A 176 10.81 6.38 18.15
C VAL A 176 10.03 7.61 17.72
N GLY A 177 10.67 8.52 17.00
CA GLY A 177 10.07 9.75 16.49
C GLY A 177 10.55 10.08 15.09
N VAL A 178 10.16 11.25 14.57
CA VAL A 178 10.72 11.76 13.32
C VAL A 178 12.18 12.18 13.57
N ALA A 179 13.08 11.78 12.68
CA ALA A 179 14.48 12.13 12.74
C ALA A 179 14.66 13.67 12.84
N GLY A 180 15.68 14.13 13.56
CA GLY A 180 15.91 15.56 13.75
C GLY A 180 14.83 16.30 14.56
N TYR A 181 13.84 15.61 15.12
CA TYR A 181 12.66 16.20 15.79
C TYR A 181 11.80 17.09 14.88
N GLU A 182 11.86 16.88 13.59
CA GLU A 182 11.06 17.59 12.60
C GLU A 182 9.57 17.21 12.70
N ARG A 183 8.72 17.98 12.03
CA ARG A 183 7.35 17.58 11.74
C ARG A 183 7.38 16.55 10.62
N ILE A 184 6.45 15.60 10.62
CA ILE A 184 6.43 14.57 9.57
C ILE A 184 6.18 15.16 8.18
N GLU A 185 5.43 16.25 8.09
CA GLU A 185 5.17 16.99 6.86
C GLU A 185 6.43 17.57 6.24
N ASP A 186 7.36 18.04 7.09
CA ASP A 186 8.61 18.70 6.67
C ASP A 186 9.73 17.68 6.41
N SER A 187 9.54 16.42 6.84
CA SER A 187 10.49 15.32 6.69
C SER A 187 10.45 14.71 5.29
N SER A 188 11.33 13.73 5.03
CA SER A 188 11.34 12.94 3.79
C SER A 188 10.18 11.95 3.69
N CYS A 189 9.13 12.05 4.49
CA CYS A 189 8.00 11.14 4.48
C CYS A 189 7.22 11.24 3.18
N VAL A 190 6.96 10.08 2.56
CA VAL A 190 6.14 9.95 1.35
C VAL A 190 4.75 9.37 1.64
N PHE A 191 4.43 9.19 2.91
CA PHE A 191 3.16 8.65 3.40
C PHE A 191 2.79 7.26 2.86
N CYS A 192 3.75 6.42 2.46
CA CYS A 192 3.51 5.08 1.91
C CYS A 192 2.79 4.12 2.89
N GLY A 193 2.88 4.36 4.21
CA GLY A 193 2.20 3.57 5.24
C GLY A 193 2.87 2.24 5.59
N GLN A 194 4.03 1.91 5.02
CA GLN A 194 4.73 0.65 5.32
C GLN A 194 5.16 0.55 6.79
N CYS A 195 5.50 1.66 7.42
CA CYS A 195 5.75 1.72 8.85
C CYS A 195 4.51 1.36 9.71
N VAL A 196 3.30 1.61 9.19
CA VAL A 196 2.04 1.25 9.86
C VAL A 196 1.78 -0.25 9.76
N THR A 197 1.98 -0.86 8.59
CA THR A 197 1.78 -2.31 8.39
C THR A 197 2.68 -3.13 9.30
N HIS A 198 3.90 -2.67 9.55
CA HIS A 198 4.89 -3.35 10.37
C HIS A 198 4.82 -3.03 11.87
N CYS A 199 4.00 -2.04 12.29
CA CYS A 199 3.85 -1.71 13.71
C CYS A 199 3.06 -2.81 14.45
N PRO A 200 3.63 -3.46 15.51
CA PRO A 200 2.95 -4.53 16.24
C PRO A 200 1.87 -4.03 17.20
N THR A 201 1.77 -2.73 17.38
CA THR A 201 0.82 -2.05 18.28
C THR A 201 0.11 -0.92 17.56
N GLY A 202 -0.76 -0.18 18.24
CA GLY A 202 -1.42 1.00 17.70
C GLY A 202 -0.61 2.31 17.78
N ALA A 203 0.73 2.22 17.89
CA ALA A 203 1.59 3.40 17.94
C ALA A 203 1.65 4.17 16.62
N LEU A 204 1.49 3.47 15.50
CA LEU A 204 1.35 4.04 14.17
C LEU A 204 0.03 3.55 13.56
N SER A 205 -0.71 4.48 12.97
CA SER A 205 -1.96 4.20 12.26
C SER A 205 -2.11 5.14 11.06
N VAL A 206 -3.02 4.80 10.16
CA VAL A 206 -3.45 5.73 9.10
C VAL A 206 -4.50 6.67 9.69
N ARG A 207 -4.52 7.93 9.24
CA ARG A 207 -5.57 8.90 9.59
C ARG A 207 -6.94 8.29 9.26
N ARG A 208 -7.85 8.39 10.23
CA ARG A 208 -9.19 7.83 10.11
C ARG A 208 -10.13 8.87 9.52
N ASP A 209 -10.61 8.61 8.32
CA ASP A 209 -11.53 9.50 7.59
C ASP A 209 -12.95 8.92 7.48
N LEU A 210 -13.19 7.70 7.99
CA LEU A 210 -14.52 7.08 7.92
C LEU A 210 -15.62 7.89 8.63
N ASP A 211 -15.27 8.67 9.67
CA ASP A 211 -16.23 9.53 10.39
C ASP A 211 -16.79 10.67 9.50
N LYS A 212 -16.11 10.98 8.38
CA LYS A 212 -16.62 11.91 7.36
C LYS A 212 -17.70 11.26 6.49
N VAL A 213 -17.71 9.93 6.40
CA VAL A 213 -18.63 9.16 5.56
C VAL A 213 -19.85 8.72 6.35
N ILE A 214 -19.64 8.17 7.56
CA ILE A 214 -20.68 7.58 8.41
C ILE A 214 -20.96 8.42 9.67
N GLY A 215 -22.03 8.05 10.39
CA GLY A 215 -22.44 8.77 11.60
C GLY A 215 -23.35 9.97 11.29
N TYR A 216 -23.84 10.61 12.34
CA TYR A 216 -24.86 11.68 12.24
C TYR A 216 -24.46 12.85 11.33
N LYS A 217 -23.15 13.14 11.27
CA LYS A 217 -22.57 14.21 10.41
C LYS A 217 -21.87 13.67 9.18
N GLY A 218 -21.94 12.38 8.96
CA GLY A 218 -21.34 11.74 7.78
C GLY A 218 -22.15 12.03 6.52
N VAL A 219 -21.45 12.06 5.39
CA VAL A 219 -22.06 12.43 4.09
C VAL A 219 -23.16 11.47 3.65
N LEU A 220 -23.15 10.21 4.10
CA LEU A 220 -24.25 9.26 3.83
C LEU A 220 -25.58 9.66 4.47
N ASN A 221 -25.57 10.54 5.47
CA ASN A 221 -26.78 11.05 6.13
C ASN A 221 -27.15 12.48 5.69
N ASP A 222 -26.44 13.05 4.73
CA ASP A 222 -26.73 14.38 4.18
C ASP A 222 -27.60 14.25 2.91
N PRO A 223 -28.93 14.52 2.99
CA PRO A 223 -29.81 14.38 1.84
C PRO A 223 -29.58 15.44 0.75
N THR A 224 -28.73 16.45 1.02
CA THR A 224 -28.40 17.49 0.04
C THR A 224 -27.23 17.10 -0.84
N LYS A 225 -26.53 16.00 -0.54
CA LYS A 225 -25.36 15.52 -1.27
C LYS A 225 -25.65 14.23 -2.02
N VAL A 226 -25.02 14.11 -3.18
CA VAL A 226 -24.96 12.87 -3.96
C VAL A 226 -23.62 12.21 -3.69
N THR A 227 -23.64 11.03 -3.10
CA THR A 227 -22.44 10.27 -2.76
C THR A 227 -22.03 9.35 -3.91
N VAL A 228 -20.83 9.53 -4.42
CA VAL A 228 -20.21 8.68 -5.44
C VAL A 228 -18.99 8.01 -4.84
N ILE A 229 -18.95 6.68 -4.87
CA ILE A 229 -17.79 5.92 -4.37
C ILE A 229 -17.11 5.16 -5.50
N GLN A 230 -15.77 5.22 -5.54
CA GLN A 230 -14.92 4.48 -6.47
C GLN A 230 -14.03 3.50 -5.71
N VAL A 231 -13.83 2.30 -6.25
CA VAL A 231 -13.05 1.22 -5.63
C VAL A 231 -11.82 0.89 -6.46
N ALA A 232 -10.63 1.02 -5.86
CA ALA A 232 -9.37 0.73 -6.55
C ALA A 232 -9.18 -0.76 -6.86
N PRO A 233 -8.43 -1.10 -7.94
CA PRO A 233 -8.20 -2.47 -8.39
C PRO A 233 -7.74 -3.42 -7.27
N ALA A 234 -6.74 -3.03 -6.48
CA ALA A 234 -6.17 -3.88 -5.43
C ALA A 234 -7.07 -4.09 -4.20
N VAL A 235 -8.15 -3.33 -4.03
CA VAL A 235 -9.09 -3.52 -2.92
C VAL A 235 -9.80 -4.87 -3.04
N ARG A 236 -10.19 -5.27 -4.27
CA ARG A 236 -10.90 -6.53 -4.56
C ARG A 236 -10.13 -7.78 -4.14
N SER A 237 -8.80 -7.72 -4.12
CA SER A 237 -7.97 -8.87 -3.74
C SER A 237 -7.76 -9.04 -2.23
N ALA A 238 -8.26 -8.10 -1.40
CA ALA A 238 -7.89 -8.09 0.01
C ALA A 238 -9.04 -7.80 1.00
N TRP A 239 -10.15 -7.19 0.57
CA TRP A 239 -11.22 -6.78 1.49
C TRP A 239 -11.83 -7.96 2.28
N GLY A 240 -11.91 -9.13 1.65
CA GLY A 240 -12.44 -10.34 2.28
C GLY A 240 -11.60 -10.85 3.47
N GLU A 241 -10.31 -10.54 3.51
CA GLU A 241 -9.40 -10.96 4.58
C GLU A 241 -9.84 -10.46 5.97
N GLU A 242 -10.39 -9.24 6.04
CA GLU A 242 -10.91 -8.65 7.29
C GLU A 242 -12.14 -9.36 7.85
N PHE A 243 -12.76 -10.22 7.05
CA PHE A 243 -13.93 -11.03 7.40
C PHE A 243 -13.63 -12.53 7.41
N GLY A 244 -12.37 -12.93 7.16
CA GLY A 244 -11.97 -14.32 7.07
C GLY A 244 -12.60 -15.07 5.89
N LEU A 245 -12.91 -14.37 4.80
CA LEU A 245 -13.56 -14.91 3.62
C LEU A 245 -12.51 -15.35 2.58
N ASP A 246 -12.82 -16.42 1.87
CA ASP A 246 -12.05 -16.85 0.70
C ASP A 246 -12.20 -15.85 -0.45
N GLY A 247 -11.13 -15.62 -1.21
CA GLY A 247 -11.13 -14.68 -2.33
C GLY A 247 -12.14 -15.03 -3.44
N SER A 248 -12.48 -16.31 -3.61
CA SER A 248 -13.51 -16.74 -4.56
C SER A 248 -14.93 -16.36 -4.12
N PHE A 249 -15.14 -16.16 -2.82
CA PHE A 249 -16.39 -15.68 -2.26
C PHE A 249 -16.42 -14.15 -2.13
N ALA A 250 -15.31 -13.54 -1.76
CA ALA A 250 -15.17 -12.09 -1.58
C ALA A 250 -14.94 -11.38 -2.93
N THR A 251 -15.86 -11.58 -3.87
CA THR A 251 -15.80 -11.01 -5.22
C THR A 251 -15.96 -9.48 -5.24
N GLU A 252 -15.56 -8.85 -6.33
CA GLU A 252 -15.77 -7.41 -6.56
C GLU A 252 -17.26 -7.07 -6.64
N LYS A 253 -18.09 -7.96 -7.23
CA LYS A 253 -19.55 -7.77 -7.35
C LYS A 253 -20.24 -7.86 -5.99
N ARG A 254 -19.75 -8.71 -5.10
CA ARG A 254 -20.26 -8.76 -3.72
C ARG A 254 -19.81 -7.54 -2.92
N LEU A 255 -18.65 -6.98 -3.22
CA LEU A 255 -18.23 -5.69 -2.67
C LEU A 255 -19.13 -4.55 -3.16
N ALA A 256 -19.47 -4.51 -4.46
CA ALA A 256 -20.42 -3.53 -5.01
C ALA A 256 -21.78 -3.62 -4.30
N ALA A 257 -22.32 -4.82 -4.13
CA ALA A 257 -23.55 -5.05 -3.36
C ALA A 257 -23.47 -4.54 -1.91
N ALA A 258 -22.31 -4.73 -1.24
CA ALA A 258 -22.10 -4.20 0.10
C ALA A 258 -22.14 -2.66 0.13
N LEU A 259 -21.57 -2.01 -0.87
CA LEU A 259 -21.55 -0.55 -0.99
C LEU A 259 -22.94 0.03 -1.30
N HIS A 260 -23.71 -0.60 -2.19
CA HIS A 260 -25.12 -0.25 -2.41
C HIS A 260 -25.93 -0.42 -1.11
N LYS A 261 -25.72 -1.51 -0.39
CA LYS A 261 -26.37 -1.77 0.91
C LYS A 261 -26.02 -0.72 1.97
N LEU A 262 -24.83 -0.14 1.94
CA LEU A 262 -24.43 0.97 2.81
C LEU A 262 -25.15 2.28 2.48
N GLY A 263 -25.72 2.41 1.29
CA GLY A 263 -26.54 3.56 0.88
C GLY A 263 -25.79 4.62 0.06
N PHE A 264 -24.67 4.29 -0.58
CA PHE A 264 -24.07 5.17 -1.58
C PHE A 264 -25.00 5.32 -2.77
N ASN A 265 -25.10 6.55 -3.32
CA ASN A 265 -25.98 6.82 -4.46
C ASN A 265 -25.45 6.19 -5.74
N TYR A 266 -24.13 6.17 -5.92
CA TYR A 266 -23.47 5.54 -7.06
C TYR A 266 -22.21 4.82 -6.63
N VAL A 267 -22.04 3.60 -7.11
CA VAL A 267 -20.91 2.71 -6.81
C VAL A 267 -20.18 2.37 -8.10
N PHE A 268 -18.96 2.87 -8.26
CA PHE A 268 -18.18 2.72 -9.47
C PHE A 268 -16.84 2.01 -9.23
N ASP A 269 -16.23 1.57 -10.32
CA ASP A 269 -14.93 0.93 -10.34
C ASP A 269 -13.83 1.91 -10.81
N THR A 270 -12.80 2.11 -10.02
CA THR A 270 -11.61 2.89 -10.43
C THR A 270 -10.90 2.26 -11.65
N ASN A 271 -11.23 1.00 -12.01
CA ASN A 271 -10.73 0.39 -13.25
C ASN A 271 -11.10 1.20 -14.48
N PHE A 272 -12.29 1.84 -14.52
CA PHE A 272 -12.65 2.79 -15.58
C PHE A 272 -11.57 3.86 -15.77
N SER A 273 -11.18 4.52 -14.68
CA SER A 273 -10.18 5.59 -14.76
C SER A 273 -8.74 5.06 -14.88
N ALA A 274 -8.47 3.81 -14.51
CA ALA A 274 -7.20 3.18 -14.83
C ALA A 274 -7.06 2.96 -16.34
N ASP A 275 -8.11 2.50 -17.01
CA ASP A 275 -8.15 2.43 -18.48
C ASP A 275 -8.01 3.82 -19.12
N LEU A 276 -8.69 4.83 -18.57
CA LEU A 276 -8.54 6.22 -19.00
C LEU A 276 -7.10 6.73 -18.84
N THR A 277 -6.45 6.40 -17.72
CA THR A 277 -5.03 6.74 -17.49
C THR A 277 -4.13 6.12 -18.55
N ILE A 278 -4.37 4.87 -18.94
CA ILE A 278 -3.59 4.23 -20.01
C ILE A 278 -3.79 4.93 -21.36
N MET A 279 -5.00 5.38 -21.66
CA MET A 279 -5.22 6.13 -22.91
C MET A 279 -4.44 7.44 -22.90
N GLU A 280 -4.41 8.17 -21.80
CA GLU A 280 -3.67 9.44 -21.67
C GLU A 280 -2.14 9.20 -21.57
N GLU A 281 -1.68 8.39 -20.62
CA GLU A 281 -0.24 8.15 -20.39
C GLU A 281 0.42 7.41 -21.55
N GLY A 282 -0.28 6.45 -22.15
CA GLY A 282 0.21 5.75 -23.35
C GLY A 282 0.32 6.67 -24.56
N THR A 283 -0.64 7.58 -24.77
CA THR A 283 -0.59 8.59 -25.83
C THR A 283 0.54 9.58 -25.57
N GLU A 284 0.71 10.04 -24.34
CA GLU A 284 1.83 10.90 -23.94
C GLU A 284 3.18 10.22 -24.22
N PHE A 285 3.32 8.92 -23.84
CA PHE A 285 4.54 8.17 -24.08
C PHE A 285 4.87 8.08 -25.57
N LEU A 286 3.88 7.72 -26.41
CA LEU A 286 4.08 7.66 -27.86
C LEU A 286 4.46 9.03 -28.47
N HIS A 287 3.82 10.10 -28.00
CA HIS A 287 4.18 11.46 -28.41
C HIS A 287 5.63 11.80 -28.02
N ARG A 288 6.04 11.51 -26.78
CA ARG A 288 7.43 11.74 -26.33
C ARG A 288 8.42 10.90 -27.14
N MET A 289 8.08 9.66 -27.51
CA MET A 289 8.94 8.80 -28.35
C MET A 289 9.11 9.36 -29.77
N GLN A 290 8.09 10.00 -30.34
CA GLN A 290 8.17 10.65 -31.65
C GLN A 290 9.03 11.93 -31.63
N HIS A 291 9.10 12.60 -30.48
CA HIS A 291 9.85 13.86 -30.27
C HIS A 291 10.97 13.66 -29.23
N LYS A 292 11.71 12.58 -29.36
CA LYS A 292 12.62 12.06 -28.33
C LYS A 292 13.67 13.08 -27.88
N GLU A 293 14.08 13.99 -28.74
CA GLU A 293 15.10 15.00 -28.47
C GLU A 293 14.58 16.16 -27.59
N ASP A 294 13.27 16.36 -27.53
CA ASP A 294 12.66 17.43 -26.74
C ASP A 294 12.46 17.06 -25.27
N TYR A 295 12.63 15.79 -24.91
CA TYR A 295 12.34 15.26 -23.58
C TYR A 295 13.56 14.66 -22.90
N LYS A 296 13.53 14.68 -21.57
CA LYS A 296 14.47 13.91 -20.73
C LYS A 296 13.96 12.49 -20.51
N TRP A 297 14.85 11.53 -20.55
CA TRP A 297 14.54 10.11 -20.44
C TRP A 297 15.13 9.46 -19.17
N PRO A 298 14.52 8.37 -18.65
CA PRO A 298 13.26 7.77 -19.10
C PRO A 298 12.04 8.60 -18.74
N MET A 299 10.87 8.31 -19.36
CA MET A 299 9.58 8.70 -18.80
C MET A 299 9.22 7.78 -17.63
N PHE A 300 8.81 8.36 -16.51
CA PHE A 300 8.34 7.60 -15.33
C PHE A 300 6.82 7.68 -15.21
N THR A 301 6.18 6.59 -14.79
CA THR A 301 4.76 6.62 -14.41
C THR A 301 4.52 7.56 -13.23
N SER A 302 3.33 8.15 -13.12
CA SER A 302 2.96 9.15 -12.09
C SER A 302 1.79 8.74 -11.20
N CYS A 303 1.19 7.58 -11.40
CA CYS A 303 -0.01 7.15 -10.67
C CYS A 303 0.22 6.85 -9.17
N CYS A 304 1.47 6.65 -8.72
CA CYS A 304 1.83 6.39 -7.33
C CYS A 304 2.25 7.67 -6.59
N PRO A 305 1.41 8.28 -5.72
CA PRO A 305 1.74 9.54 -5.04
C PRO A 305 2.91 9.42 -4.07
N GLY A 306 3.16 8.24 -3.51
CA GLY A 306 4.34 8.00 -2.69
C GLY A 306 5.64 8.09 -3.49
N TRP A 307 5.64 7.59 -4.72
CA TRP A 307 6.75 7.72 -5.66
C TRP A 307 6.95 9.17 -6.11
N VAL A 308 5.89 9.84 -6.53
CA VAL A 308 5.97 11.25 -6.97
C VAL A 308 6.56 12.14 -5.87
N ARG A 309 6.10 11.97 -4.62
CA ARG A 309 6.69 12.68 -3.46
C ARG A 309 8.15 12.33 -3.24
N PHE A 310 8.53 11.06 -3.38
CA PHE A 310 9.92 10.63 -3.24
C PHE A 310 10.81 11.29 -4.29
N LEU A 311 10.43 11.27 -5.55
CA LEU A 311 11.17 11.89 -6.64
C LEU A 311 11.31 13.39 -6.40
N LYS A 312 10.23 14.08 -6.08
CA LYS A 312 10.26 15.54 -5.83
C LYS A 312 11.18 15.93 -4.67
N LYS A 313 11.21 15.13 -3.59
CA LYS A 313 12.07 15.39 -2.41
C LYS A 313 13.51 15.02 -2.63
N GLN A 314 13.79 13.90 -3.28
CA GLN A 314 15.12 13.31 -3.35
C GLN A 314 15.82 13.57 -4.69
N TYR A 315 15.06 13.77 -5.76
CA TYR A 315 15.54 13.90 -7.13
C TYR A 315 14.78 14.99 -7.92
N PRO A 316 14.69 16.23 -7.40
CA PRO A 316 13.86 17.28 -8.01
C PRO A 316 14.28 17.65 -9.45
N ASP A 317 15.54 17.40 -9.83
CA ASP A 317 16.07 17.58 -11.18
C ASP A 317 15.48 16.63 -12.22
N MET A 318 14.83 15.54 -11.77
CA MET A 318 14.19 14.53 -12.61
C MET A 318 12.66 14.72 -12.71
N GLN A 319 12.08 15.76 -12.10
CA GLN A 319 10.63 15.96 -12.07
C GLN A 319 10.00 16.02 -13.47
N GLN A 320 10.70 16.59 -14.46
CA GLN A 320 10.22 16.68 -15.85
C GLN A 320 10.13 15.33 -16.57
N GLN A 321 10.69 14.27 -15.98
CA GLN A 321 10.63 12.92 -16.50
C GLN A 321 9.37 12.15 -16.05
N LEU A 322 8.61 12.69 -15.07
CA LEU A 322 7.32 12.13 -14.72
C LEU A 322 6.34 12.28 -15.89
N SER A 323 5.45 11.30 -16.03
CA SER A 323 4.24 11.45 -16.84
C SER A 323 3.41 12.59 -16.26
N THR A 324 2.78 13.38 -17.14
CA THR A 324 1.87 14.44 -16.73
C THR A 324 0.48 13.91 -16.38
N ALA A 325 0.15 12.67 -16.73
CA ALA A 325 -1.13 12.04 -16.42
C ALA A 325 -1.38 12.01 -14.90
N LYS A 326 -2.56 12.46 -14.47
CA LYS A 326 -3.02 12.32 -13.09
C LYS A 326 -3.23 10.84 -12.75
N SER A 327 -3.26 10.52 -11.46
CA SER A 327 -3.57 9.15 -11.06
C SER A 327 -5.02 8.77 -11.38
N PRO A 328 -5.33 7.47 -11.54
CA PRO A 328 -6.71 7.00 -11.73
C PRO A 328 -7.70 7.55 -10.70
N GLN A 329 -7.30 7.68 -9.42
CA GLN A 329 -8.13 8.30 -8.38
C GLN A 329 -8.56 9.71 -8.76
N GLN A 330 -7.63 10.54 -9.22
CA GLN A 330 -7.90 11.95 -9.51
C GLN A 330 -8.61 12.12 -10.87
N MET A 331 -8.24 11.33 -11.88
CA MET A 331 -8.96 11.30 -13.14
C MET A 331 -10.43 10.94 -12.94
N PHE A 332 -10.70 9.93 -12.10
CA PHE A 332 -12.06 9.54 -11.74
C PHE A 332 -12.83 10.71 -11.11
N GLY A 333 -12.23 11.40 -10.16
CA GLY A 333 -12.85 12.54 -9.48
C GLY A 333 -13.17 13.67 -10.45
N ALA A 334 -12.22 14.03 -11.32
CA ALA A 334 -12.41 15.07 -12.35
C ALA A 334 -13.59 14.74 -13.29
N ILE A 335 -13.65 13.50 -13.78
CA ILE A 335 -14.73 13.03 -14.68
C ILE A 335 -16.07 12.95 -13.93
N THR A 336 -16.05 12.52 -12.65
CA THR A 336 -17.26 12.49 -11.81
C THR A 336 -17.86 13.89 -11.65
N LYS A 337 -17.03 14.90 -11.39
CA LYS A 337 -17.50 16.28 -11.14
C LYS A 337 -17.68 17.13 -12.41
N THR A 338 -17.37 16.58 -13.58
CA THR A 338 -17.61 17.22 -14.87
C THR A 338 -18.64 16.45 -15.71
N TYR A 339 -18.21 15.43 -16.43
CA TYR A 339 -19.03 14.65 -17.33
C TYR A 339 -20.22 13.96 -16.61
N PHE A 340 -19.97 13.26 -15.52
CA PHE A 340 -21.02 12.56 -14.80
C PHE A 340 -21.99 13.53 -14.11
N ALA A 341 -21.47 14.61 -13.50
CA ALA A 341 -22.29 15.69 -12.91
C ALA A 341 -23.30 16.26 -13.93
N GLN A 342 -22.84 16.51 -15.18
CA GLN A 342 -23.71 16.96 -16.28
C GLN A 342 -24.77 15.92 -16.64
N LYS A 343 -24.38 14.64 -16.71
CA LYS A 343 -25.33 13.55 -17.04
C LYS A 343 -26.47 13.39 -16.03
N ILE A 344 -26.18 13.57 -14.76
CA ILE A 344 -27.21 13.45 -13.69
C ILE A 344 -27.86 14.78 -13.32
N GLY A 345 -27.40 15.90 -13.89
CA GLY A 345 -27.94 17.24 -13.64
C GLY A 345 -27.70 17.76 -12.22
N VAL A 346 -26.58 17.38 -11.59
CA VAL A 346 -26.19 17.78 -10.23
C VAL A 346 -24.99 18.70 -10.30
N ALA A 347 -24.95 19.73 -9.45
CA ALA A 347 -23.81 20.63 -9.40
C ALA A 347 -22.56 19.92 -8.82
N PRO A 348 -21.34 20.17 -9.33
CA PRO A 348 -20.11 19.52 -8.86
C PRO A 348 -19.88 19.60 -7.35
N GLU A 349 -20.24 20.70 -6.70
CA GLU A 349 -20.15 20.94 -5.25
C GLU A 349 -21.14 20.12 -4.43
N ASP A 350 -22.21 19.61 -5.05
CA ASP A 350 -23.20 18.75 -4.39
C ASP A 350 -22.90 17.26 -4.55
N ILE A 351 -21.89 16.92 -5.34
CA ILE A 351 -21.36 15.56 -5.42
C ILE A 351 -20.20 15.42 -4.42
N VAL A 352 -20.26 14.39 -3.58
CA VAL A 352 -19.15 13.98 -2.72
C VAL A 352 -18.52 12.73 -3.33
N CYS A 353 -17.35 12.90 -3.93
CA CYS A 353 -16.56 11.82 -4.51
C CYS A 353 -15.67 11.17 -3.44
N ILE A 354 -15.88 9.88 -3.22
CA ILE A 354 -15.18 9.09 -2.20
C ILE A 354 -14.38 8.01 -2.89
N SER A 355 -13.09 7.88 -2.56
CA SER A 355 -12.26 6.79 -3.07
C SER A 355 -11.96 5.75 -1.99
N VAL A 356 -11.93 4.47 -2.37
CA VAL A 356 -11.42 3.38 -1.54
C VAL A 356 -10.12 2.89 -2.14
N MET A 357 -9.03 3.10 -1.39
CA MET A 357 -7.67 2.89 -1.89
C MET A 357 -6.87 1.94 -0.98
N PRO A 358 -6.00 1.09 -1.52
CA PRO A 358 -5.09 0.25 -0.74
C PRO A 358 -3.93 1.05 -0.11
N CYS A 359 -3.99 2.36 -0.14
CA CYS A 359 -2.86 3.27 0.00
C CYS A 359 -3.14 4.40 0.99
N SER A 360 -2.17 4.74 1.84
CA SER A 360 -2.28 5.91 2.72
C SER A 360 -1.81 7.21 2.05
N ALA A 361 -0.89 7.14 1.09
CA ALA A 361 -0.42 8.31 0.36
C ALA A 361 -1.52 8.96 -0.51
N LYS A 362 -2.53 8.19 -0.93
CA LYS A 362 -3.72 8.68 -1.64
C LYS A 362 -4.53 9.70 -0.83
N LYS A 363 -4.47 9.64 0.51
CA LYS A 363 -5.05 10.69 1.38
C LYS A 363 -4.30 12.02 1.29
N ALA A 364 -2.98 11.99 1.07
CA ALA A 364 -2.18 13.20 0.87
C ALA A 364 -2.33 13.76 -0.55
N GLU A 365 -2.60 12.91 -1.52
CA GLU A 365 -2.82 13.33 -2.91
C GLU A 365 -4.01 14.30 -3.05
N LEU A 366 -5.08 14.12 -2.26
CA LEU A 366 -6.24 15.00 -2.25
C LEU A 366 -5.93 16.46 -1.85
N GLU A 367 -4.81 16.69 -1.19
CA GLU A 367 -4.42 18.00 -0.70
C GLU A 367 -3.43 18.73 -1.65
N ILE A 368 -3.12 18.14 -2.79
CA ILE A 368 -2.26 18.77 -3.81
C ILE A 368 -3.04 19.91 -4.48
N PRO A 369 -2.53 21.16 -4.46
CA PRO A 369 -3.31 22.31 -4.91
C PRO A 369 -3.64 22.32 -6.41
N ASN A 370 -2.77 21.74 -7.25
CA ASN A 370 -2.86 21.81 -8.72
C ASN A 370 -3.37 20.49 -9.32
N ILE A 371 -4.36 19.86 -8.70
CA ILE A 371 -4.88 18.56 -9.14
C ILE A 371 -6.41 18.53 -9.16
N ASN A 372 -7.06 19.64 -8.80
CA ASN A 372 -8.51 19.78 -8.70
C ASN A 372 -9.00 20.75 -9.76
N ASP A 373 -9.24 20.25 -10.97
CA ASP A 373 -9.47 21.06 -12.17
C ASP A 373 -10.92 20.98 -12.69
N ALA A 374 -11.78 20.16 -12.06
CA ALA A 374 -13.18 20.06 -12.46
C ALA A 374 -13.96 21.36 -12.25
N LYS A 375 -13.68 22.06 -11.14
CA LYS A 375 -14.28 23.34 -10.81
C LYS A 375 -13.43 24.08 -9.78
N GLU A 376 -13.22 25.39 -10.00
CA GLU A 376 -12.48 26.25 -9.07
C GLU A 376 -13.05 26.17 -7.64
N GLY A 377 -12.19 25.91 -6.67
CA GLY A 377 -12.53 25.81 -5.23
C GLY A 377 -13.24 24.52 -4.81
N VAL A 378 -13.41 23.56 -5.70
CA VAL A 378 -14.02 22.25 -5.43
C VAL A 378 -12.96 21.17 -5.61
N LYS A 379 -12.85 20.25 -4.65
CA LYS A 379 -11.97 19.08 -4.79
C LYS A 379 -12.57 18.09 -5.79
N ASP A 380 -11.73 17.49 -6.63
CA ASP A 380 -12.16 16.43 -7.55
C ASP A 380 -12.51 15.15 -6.77
N VAL A 381 -11.72 14.80 -5.76
CA VAL A 381 -12.01 13.73 -4.79
C VAL A 381 -12.03 14.33 -3.38
N ASP A 382 -13.13 14.13 -2.66
CA ASP A 382 -13.36 14.76 -1.36
C ASP A 382 -12.80 13.95 -0.19
N ILE A 383 -12.95 12.61 -0.25
CA ILE A 383 -12.58 11.70 0.83
C ILE A 383 -11.85 10.49 0.25
N SER A 384 -10.76 10.07 0.88
CA SER A 384 -10.08 8.81 0.55
C SER A 384 -10.08 7.89 1.76
N LEU A 385 -10.72 6.74 1.62
CA LEU A 385 -10.74 5.66 2.59
C LEU A 385 -9.68 4.62 2.24
N THR A 386 -9.13 3.94 3.24
CA THR A 386 -8.34 2.73 3.03
C THR A 386 -9.24 1.51 2.93
N THR A 387 -8.72 0.39 2.41
CA THR A 387 -9.42 -0.90 2.43
C THR A 387 -9.89 -1.26 3.84
N ARG A 388 -9.03 -1.07 4.86
CA ARG A 388 -9.38 -1.31 6.27
C ARG A 388 -10.53 -0.43 6.76
N GLU A 389 -10.52 0.87 6.42
CA GLU A 389 -11.61 1.78 6.82
C GLU A 389 -12.94 1.39 6.18
N LEU A 390 -12.93 0.94 4.92
CA LEU A 390 -14.14 0.41 4.29
C LEU A 390 -14.67 -0.81 5.04
N CYS A 391 -13.81 -1.77 5.36
CA CYS A 391 -14.20 -2.95 6.14
C CYS A 391 -14.72 -2.57 7.53
N ASP A 392 -14.11 -1.56 8.19
CA ASP A 392 -14.63 -1.02 9.45
C ASP A 392 -16.04 -0.44 9.29
N ILE A 393 -16.33 0.29 8.21
CA ILE A 393 -17.69 0.79 7.91
C ILE A 393 -18.68 -0.36 7.77
N MET A 394 -18.32 -1.39 7.01
CA MET A 394 -19.17 -2.58 6.82
C MET A 394 -19.44 -3.29 8.16
N LYS A 395 -18.44 -3.41 9.04
CA LYS A 395 -18.59 -3.96 10.40
C LYS A 395 -19.50 -3.09 11.28
N VAL A 396 -19.34 -1.76 11.25
CA VAL A 396 -20.18 -0.82 12.02
C VAL A 396 -21.65 -0.90 11.62
N TYR A 397 -21.92 -1.01 10.32
CA TYR A 397 -23.29 -1.16 9.79
C TYR A 397 -23.79 -2.60 9.82
N GLN A 398 -23.02 -3.54 10.37
CA GLN A 398 -23.38 -4.95 10.50
C GLN A 398 -23.85 -5.57 9.18
N ILE A 399 -23.15 -5.26 8.08
CA ILE A 399 -23.46 -5.83 6.77
C ILE A 399 -23.23 -7.35 6.83
N ASP A 400 -24.29 -8.12 6.64
CA ASP A 400 -24.18 -9.59 6.51
C ASP A 400 -23.72 -9.94 5.10
N ILE A 401 -22.40 -10.08 4.95
CA ILE A 401 -21.76 -10.34 3.65
C ILE A 401 -22.19 -11.69 3.08
N ASN A 402 -22.49 -12.67 3.94
CA ASN A 402 -22.90 -14.00 3.49
C ASN A 402 -24.30 -13.99 2.85
N ALA A 403 -25.14 -13.02 3.22
CA ALA A 403 -26.48 -12.86 2.67
C ALA A 403 -26.54 -11.94 1.44
N LEU A 404 -25.42 -11.33 1.03
CA LEU A 404 -25.40 -10.47 -0.16
C LEU A 404 -25.41 -11.32 -1.44
N GLU A 405 -26.29 -10.98 -2.35
CA GLU A 405 -26.20 -11.37 -3.75
C GLU A 405 -25.19 -10.46 -4.47
N GLU A 406 -24.61 -10.93 -5.56
CA GLU A 406 -23.68 -10.14 -6.35
C GLU A 406 -24.42 -9.08 -7.17
N GLU A 407 -23.87 -7.86 -7.19
CA GLU A 407 -24.38 -6.72 -7.97
C GLU A 407 -23.27 -6.15 -8.85
N GLU A 408 -23.62 -5.65 -10.02
CA GLU A 408 -22.68 -4.96 -10.90
C GLU A 408 -22.36 -3.54 -10.36
N PHE A 409 -21.23 -3.00 -10.74
CA PHE A 409 -20.96 -1.57 -10.59
C PHE A 409 -21.91 -0.76 -11.45
N ASP A 410 -22.19 0.48 -11.04
CA ASP A 410 -23.10 1.37 -11.78
C ASP A 410 -22.50 1.84 -13.12
N SER A 411 -23.36 2.24 -14.04
CA SER A 411 -22.97 2.83 -15.32
C SER A 411 -23.18 4.36 -15.27
N PRO A 412 -22.37 5.16 -15.98
CA PRO A 412 -21.44 4.80 -17.07
C PRO A 412 -19.97 4.70 -16.65
N LEU A 413 -19.59 4.76 -15.39
CA LEU A 413 -18.19 4.80 -14.95
C LEU A 413 -17.76 3.53 -14.19
N GLY A 414 -18.44 2.42 -14.41
CA GLY A 414 -18.23 1.17 -13.67
C GLY A 414 -17.57 0.05 -14.47
N THR A 415 -17.42 0.22 -15.79
CA THR A 415 -16.78 -0.80 -16.62
C THR A 415 -15.25 -0.70 -16.52
N GLY A 416 -14.59 -1.82 -16.26
CA GLY A 416 -13.14 -1.93 -16.26
C GLY A 416 -12.65 -3.13 -17.07
N THR A 417 -11.44 -3.01 -17.63
CA THR A 417 -10.81 -4.10 -18.38
C THR A 417 -9.83 -4.89 -17.51
N GLY A 418 -9.37 -6.03 -18.02
CA GLY A 418 -8.27 -6.78 -17.40
C GLY A 418 -6.99 -5.95 -17.27
N ALA A 419 -6.69 -5.09 -18.26
CA ALA A 419 -5.57 -4.15 -18.20
C ALA A 419 -5.67 -3.19 -17.01
N ALA A 420 -6.87 -2.69 -16.70
CA ALA A 420 -7.09 -1.82 -15.55
C ALA A 420 -6.90 -2.56 -14.20
N VAL A 421 -7.39 -3.80 -14.12
CA VAL A 421 -7.28 -4.60 -12.89
C VAL A 421 -5.83 -4.81 -12.49
N ILE A 422 -4.93 -5.12 -13.44
CA ILE A 422 -3.52 -5.40 -13.15
C ILE A 422 -2.74 -4.19 -12.61
N PHE A 423 -3.26 -2.97 -12.65
CA PHE A 423 -2.69 -1.80 -11.95
C PHE A 423 -2.44 -2.05 -10.46
N GLY A 424 -3.17 -3.00 -9.88
CA GLY A 424 -3.03 -3.38 -8.48
C GLY A 424 -1.67 -3.99 -8.15
N SER A 425 -0.94 -4.53 -9.10
CA SER A 425 0.34 -5.24 -8.90
C SER A 425 1.50 -4.58 -9.65
N THR A 426 2.72 -4.84 -9.18
CA THR A 426 3.95 -4.38 -9.83
C THR A 426 4.05 -4.94 -11.25
N GLY A 427 4.34 -4.07 -12.21
CA GLY A 427 4.42 -4.38 -13.64
C GLY A 427 3.09 -4.25 -14.38
N GLY A 428 1.97 -4.10 -13.65
CA GLY A 428 0.65 -4.06 -14.25
C GLY A 428 0.37 -2.78 -15.04
N VAL A 429 0.86 -1.64 -14.58
CA VAL A 429 0.71 -0.35 -15.31
C VAL A 429 1.52 -0.40 -16.59
N MET A 430 2.78 -0.85 -16.51
CA MET A 430 3.66 -1.00 -17.66
C MET A 430 3.06 -1.94 -18.71
N GLU A 431 2.57 -3.08 -18.27
CA GLU A 431 1.95 -4.04 -19.19
C GLU A 431 0.70 -3.49 -19.86
N ALA A 432 -0.19 -2.83 -19.11
CA ALA A 432 -1.39 -2.20 -19.64
C ALA A 432 -1.05 -1.12 -20.68
N ALA A 433 -0.05 -0.27 -20.38
CA ALA A 433 0.42 0.76 -21.30
C ALA A 433 1.01 0.16 -22.59
N LEU A 434 1.88 -0.85 -22.47
CA LEU A 434 2.48 -1.53 -23.62
C LEU A 434 1.44 -2.24 -24.50
N ARG A 435 0.41 -2.86 -23.89
CA ARG A 435 -0.72 -3.48 -24.64
C ARG A 435 -1.42 -2.44 -25.51
N THR A 436 -1.73 -1.25 -24.97
CA THR A 436 -2.43 -0.19 -25.70
C THR A 436 -1.52 0.51 -26.71
N CYS A 437 -0.26 0.82 -26.36
CA CYS A 437 0.71 1.37 -27.29
C CYS A 437 0.92 0.45 -28.52
N TYR A 438 0.99 -0.86 -28.30
CA TYR A 438 1.08 -1.83 -29.40
C TYR A 438 -0.12 -1.72 -30.34
N TYR A 439 -1.35 -1.65 -29.79
CA TYR A 439 -2.54 -1.48 -30.62
C TYR A 439 -2.53 -0.16 -31.41
N VAL A 440 -2.19 0.95 -30.76
CA VAL A 440 -2.14 2.25 -31.43
C VAL A 440 -1.14 2.25 -32.59
N MET A 441 -0.01 1.57 -32.44
CA MET A 441 1.03 1.52 -33.47
C MET A 441 0.76 0.50 -34.59
N THR A 442 0.09 -0.62 -34.28
CA THR A 442 -0.07 -1.73 -35.24
C THR A 442 -1.49 -1.90 -35.76
N GLY A 443 -2.49 -1.35 -35.10
CA GLY A 443 -3.91 -1.57 -35.36
C GLY A 443 -4.41 -2.96 -34.94
N ASN A 444 -3.61 -3.76 -34.22
CA ASN A 444 -3.94 -5.10 -33.78
C ASN A 444 -3.68 -5.27 -32.28
N ASN A 445 -4.50 -6.08 -31.61
CA ASN A 445 -4.25 -6.44 -30.22
C ASN A 445 -3.06 -7.41 -30.11
N PRO A 446 -2.19 -7.23 -29.10
CA PRO A 446 -1.18 -8.25 -28.78
C PRO A 446 -1.83 -9.45 -28.10
N ASP A 447 -1.10 -10.56 -27.99
CA ASP A 447 -1.47 -11.64 -27.08
C ASP A 447 -1.36 -11.15 -25.62
N ALA A 448 -2.50 -11.02 -24.94
CA ALA A 448 -2.58 -10.47 -23.59
C ALA A 448 -1.89 -11.34 -22.52
N ASP A 449 -1.69 -12.64 -22.79
CA ASP A 449 -1.10 -13.56 -21.81
C ASP A 449 0.41 -13.74 -22.01
N GLU A 450 0.93 -13.46 -23.23
CA GLU A 450 2.32 -13.79 -23.57
C GLU A 450 3.19 -12.58 -23.92
N THR A 451 2.65 -11.58 -24.65
CA THR A 451 3.49 -10.58 -25.33
C THR A 451 4.29 -9.71 -24.35
N PHE A 452 3.69 -9.25 -23.27
CA PHE A 452 4.31 -8.30 -22.34
C PHE A 452 4.51 -8.84 -20.92
N LYS A 453 4.25 -10.12 -20.67
CA LYS A 453 4.35 -10.72 -19.33
C LYS A 453 5.76 -10.65 -18.70
N ALA A 454 6.80 -10.40 -19.48
CA ALA A 454 8.17 -10.32 -18.95
C ALA A 454 8.33 -9.19 -17.93
N VAL A 455 7.52 -8.11 -17.99
CA VAL A 455 7.52 -7.04 -16.99
C VAL A 455 6.93 -7.47 -15.63
N ARG A 456 6.25 -8.61 -15.56
CA ARG A 456 5.76 -9.22 -14.31
C ARG A 456 6.82 -10.10 -13.63
N ALA A 457 7.92 -10.43 -14.30
CA ALA A 457 8.86 -11.45 -13.83
C ALA A 457 9.56 -10.99 -12.55
N ALA A 458 9.42 -11.78 -11.47
CA ALA A 458 10.27 -11.69 -10.31
C ALA A 458 11.56 -12.50 -10.57
N GLY A 459 12.74 -11.95 -10.23
CA GLY A 459 13.97 -12.72 -10.22
C GLY A 459 14.98 -12.36 -11.32
N SER A 460 15.22 -11.08 -11.55
CA SER A 460 16.47 -10.62 -12.18
C SER A 460 17.58 -10.54 -11.12
N ASP A 461 18.84 -10.57 -11.53
CA ASP A 461 19.99 -10.28 -10.67
C ASP A 461 19.98 -8.81 -10.16
N LYS A 462 19.08 -7.98 -10.69
CA LYS A 462 18.87 -6.59 -10.34
C LYS A 462 17.64 -6.45 -9.42
N PRO A 463 17.58 -5.43 -8.58
CA PRO A 463 16.41 -5.14 -7.74
C PRO A 463 15.21 -4.54 -8.52
N TRP A 464 15.26 -4.56 -9.83
CA TRP A 464 14.17 -4.20 -10.75
C TRP A 464 14.10 -5.18 -11.91
N VAL A 465 12.95 -5.25 -12.57
CA VAL A 465 12.73 -6.01 -13.80
C VAL A 465 13.01 -5.12 -14.99
N GLU A 466 13.64 -5.64 -16.02
CA GLU A 466 13.86 -4.95 -17.28
C GLU A 466 13.44 -5.82 -18.46
N ALA A 467 12.88 -5.20 -19.48
CA ALA A 467 12.46 -5.86 -20.71
C ALA A 467 12.66 -4.94 -21.91
N GLU A 468 13.00 -5.52 -23.05
CA GLU A 468 13.06 -4.82 -24.33
C GLU A 468 12.03 -5.46 -25.28
N TYR A 469 11.23 -4.61 -25.91
CA TYR A 469 10.20 -5.00 -26.85
C TYR A 469 10.41 -4.31 -28.20
N ASP A 470 10.13 -5.03 -29.28
CA ASP A 470 9.99 -4.43 -30.61
C ASP A 470 8.49 -4.20 -30.89
N VAL A 471 8.08 -2.94 -30.91
CA VAL A 471 6.71 -2.56 -31.22
C VAL A 471 6.69 -1.90 -32.58
N ALA A 472 6.25 -2.63 -33.59
CA ALA A 472 6.18 -2.17 -34.99
C ALA A 472 7.51 -1.58 -35.54
N GLY A 473 8.64 -2.19 -35.21
CA GLY A 473 9.98 -1.73 -35.59
C GLY A 473 10.58 -0.65 -34.66
N THR A 474 9.87 -0.25 -33.64
CA THR A 474 10.38 0.68 -32.62
C THR A 474 10.78 -0.11 -31.36
N LYS A 475 12.04 -0.02 -30.98
CA LYS A 475 12.52 -0.64 -29.73
C LYS A 475 12.09 0.20 -28.53
N VAL A 476 11.46 -0.44 -27.57
CA VAL A 476 11.05 0.13 -26.28
C VAL A 476 11.76 -0.63 -25.16
N ARG A 477 12.57 0.07 -24.39
CA ARG A 477 13.25 -0.47 -23.20
C ARG A 477 12.46 -0.06 -21.97
N ALA A 478 11.86 -1.04 -21.33
CA ALA A 478 11.02 -0.85 -20.15
C ALA A 478 11.73 -1.33 -18.89
N ALA A 479 11.50 -0.65 -17.77
CA ALA A 479 11.85 -1.14 -16.45
C ALA A 479 10.69 -1.02 -15.47
N VAL A 480 10.63 -1.95 -14.52
CA VAL A 480 9.60 -2.00 -13.47
C VAL A 480 10.29 -2.17 -12.13
N VAL A 481 9.98 -1.28 -11.20
CA VAL A 481 10.57 -1.32 -9.86
C VAL A 481 9.52 -1.08 -8.78
N ASN A 482 9.65 -1.81 -7.68
CA ASN A 482 8.86 -1.56 -6.47
C ASN A 482 9.77 -1.35 -5.24
N SER A 483 9.23 -0.75 -4.19
CA SER A 483 9.94 -0.19 -3.05
C SER A 483 10.91 0.93 -3.40
N LEU A 484 10.97 1.96 -2.54
CA LEU A 484 11.74 3.18 -2.87
C LEU A 484 13.25 2.97 -2.73
N GLY A 485 13.69 1.97 -1.95
CA GLY A 485 15.10 1.60 -1.89
C GLY A 485 15.62 1.00 -3.21
N HIS A 486 14.83 0.14 -3.85
CA HIS A 486 15.15 -0.37 -5.19
C HIS A 486 15.05 0.73 -6.24
N THR A 487 14.05 1.60 -6.12
CA THR A 487 13.90 2.78 -6.99
C THR A 487 15.12 3.69 -6.91
N ARG A 488 15.65 3.93 -5.70
CA ARG A 488 16.91 4.68 -5.52
C ARG A 488 18.06 4.05 -6.27
N GLN A 489 18.21 2.72 -6.17
CA GLN A 489 19.29 2.00 -6.87
C GLN A 489 19.14 2.13 -8.40
N LEU A 490 17.92 2.03 -8.94
CA LEU A 490 17.63 2.25 -10.36
C LEU A 490 18.01 3.66 -10.79
N ILE A 491 17.58 4.70 -10.06
CA ILE A 491 17.89 6.11 -10.38
C ILE A 491 19.41 6.35 -10.37
N GLU A 492 20.12 5.82 -9.38
CA GLU A 492 21.57 5.96 -9.30
C GLU A 492 22.28 5.22 -10.46
N ALA A 493 21.74 4.07 -10.91
CA ALA A 493 22.26 3.39 -12.11
C ALA A 493 22.02 4.20 -13.39
N LEU A 494 20.84 4.83 -13.55
CA LEU A 494 20.56 5.76 -14.64
C LEU A 494 21.52 6.94 -14.64
N ARG A 495 21.75 7.56 -13.49
CA ARG A 495 22.68 8.71 -13.34
C ARG A 495 24.13 8.38 -13.66
N ARG A 496 24.56 7.14 -13.38
CA ARG A 496 25.91 6.67 -13.72
C ARG A 496 26.04 6.19 -15.17
N GLY A 497 24.92 6.18 -15.94
CA GLY A 497 24.91 5.64 -17.30
C GLY A 497 25.05 4.12 -17.37
N GLU A 498 24.79 3.41 -16.27
CA GLU A 498 24.83 1.93 -16.19
C GLU A 498 23.53 1.28 -16.66
N ALA A 499 22.47 2.07 -16.76
CA ALA A 499 21.16 1.67 -17.24
C ALA A 499 20.54 2.76 -18.11
N GLU A 500 19.75 2.36 -19.10
CA GLU A 500 19.06 3.27 -20.01
C GLU A 500 17.72 2.68 -20.41
N TYR A 501 16.62 3.40 -20.13
CA TYR A 501 15.26 2.97 -20.42
C TYR A 501 14.47 4.08 -21.10
N ASP A 502 13.41 3.70 -21.79
CA ASP A 502 12.46 4.63 -22.41
C ASP A 502 11.25 4.84 -21.49
N PHE A 503 10.79 3.79 -20.80
CA PHE A 503 9.64 3.88 -19.89
C PHE A 503 9.91 3.10 -18.60
N VAL A 504 9.60 3.70 -17.45
CA VAL A 504 9.84 3.11 -16.12
C VAL A 504 8.60 3.18 -15.24
N GLU A 505 8.10 2.02 -14.83
CA GLU A 505 7.07 1.94 -13.80
C GLU A 505 7.72 1.95 -12.41
N VAL A 506 7.20 2.80 -11.51
CA VAL A 506 7.63 2.86 -10.12
C VAL A 506 6.46 2.75 -9.16
N MET A 507 6.53 1.76 -8.26
CA MET A 507 5.60 1.58 -7.15
C MET A 507 6.33 1.73 -5.81
N ALA A 508 5.84 2.59 -4.92
CA ALA A 508 6.46 2.82 -3.60
C ALA A 508 6.36 1.61 -2.67
N CYS A 509 5.31 0.81 -2.79
CA CYS A 509 5.07 -0.34 -1.92
C CYS A 509 5.66 -1.63 -2.50
N PRO A 510 6.21 -2.54 -1.67
CA PRO A 510 6.60 -3.87 -2.11
C PRO A 510 5.42 -4.62 -2.76
N GLY A 511 5.64 -5.21 -3.93
CA GLY A 511 4.61 -5.91 -4.70
C GLY A 511 3.59 -5.00 -5.42
N GLY A 512 3.67 -3.67 -5.26
CA GLY A 512 2.71 -2.71 -5.81
C GLY A 512 1.57 -2.37 -4.85
N CYS A 513 0.43 -1.96 -5.38
CA CYS A 513 -0.73 -1.53 -4.58
C CYS A 513 -1.34 -2.65 -3.73
N VAL A 514 -1.20 -3.92 -4.13
CA VAL A 514 -1.60 -5.10 -3.35
C VAL A 514 -0.86 -5.19 -2.00
N GLY A 515 0.38 -4.67 -1.91
CA GLY A 515 1.16 -4.51 -0.67
C GLY A 515 1.00 -3.12 -0.02
N GLY A 516 -0.01 -2.36 -0.39
CA GLY A 516 -0.19 -0.98 0.04
C GLY A 516 -0.46 -0.81 1.54
N GLY A 517 -0.04 0.34 2.09
CA GLY A 517 -0.19 0.67 3.52
C GLY A 517 -1.63 0.79 4.03
N GLY A 518 -2.62 0.75 3.12
CA GLY A 518 -4.08 0.75 3.42
C GLY A 518 -4.72 -0.63 3.44
N GLN A 519 -4.01 -1.68 3.01
CA GLN A 519 -4.49 -3.07 2.97
C GLN A 519 -4.59 -3.71 4.36
N PRO A 520 -5.35 -4.81 4.53
CA PRO A 520 -5.37 -5.62 5.74
C PRO A 520 -3.97 -6.01 6.21
N ILE A 521 -3.77 -6.09 7.53
CA ILE A 521 -2.45 -6.28 8.14
C ILE A 521 -2.36 -7.63 8.84
N HIS A 522 -1.46 -8.47 8.38
CA HIS A 522 -1.10 -9.75 8.98
C HIS A 522 0.30 -9.63 9.60
N PHE A 523 0.44 -10.03 10.87
CA PHE A 523 1.69 -9.84 11.58
C PHE A 523 2.75 -10.86 11.14
N ASN A 524 3.86 -10.37 10.58
CA ASN A 524 4.97 -11.17 10.01
C ASN A 524 4.57 -12.06 8.82
N GLU A 525 3.47 -11.76 8.15
CA GLU A 525 3.01 -12.44 6.94
C GLU A 525 2.86 -11.41 5.82
N GLU A 526 3.37 -11.74 4.65
CA GLU A 526 3.33 -10.88 3.46
C GLU A 526 2.43 -11.52 2.41
N HIS A 527 1.29 -10.88 2.14
CA HIS A 527 0.27 -11.40 1.21
C HIS A 527 0.27 -10.70 -0.16
N ALA A 528 1.27 -9.87 -0.45
CA ALA A 528 1.32 -9.14 -1.72
C ALA A 528 1.34 -10.08 -2.93
N CYS A 529 2.06 -11.20 -2.86
CA CYS A 529 2.12 -12.18 -3.95
C CYS A 529 0.76 -12.89 -4.17
N ASP A 530 0.10 -13.31 -3.10
CA ASP A 530 -1.20 -13.99 -3.17
C ASP A 530 -2.26 -13.05 -3.75
N ARG A 531 -2.29 -11.80 -3.28
CA ARG A 531 -3.18 -10.76 -3.78
C ARG A 531 -2.90 -10.40 -5.24
N ALA A 532 -1.63 -10.38 -5.66
CA ALA A 532 -1.25 -10.16 -7.05
C ALA A 532 -1.76 -11.29 -7.95
N GLN A 533 -1.68 -12.55 -7.48
CA GLN A 533 -2.22 -13.69 -8.22
C GLN A 533 -3.73 -13.53 -8.47
N ILE A 534 -4.49 -13.10 -7.46
CA ILE A 534 -5.93 -12.81 -7.60
C ILE A 534 -6.16 -11.74 -8.69
N ILE A 535 -5.37 -10.67 -8.69
CA ILE A 535 -5.43 -9.60 -9.70
C ILE A 535 -5.20 -10.14 -11.12
N TYR A 536 -4.20 -11.00 -11.31
CA TYR A 536 -3.91 -11.60 -12.62
C TYR A 536 -4.97 -12.64 -13.04
N ASP A 537 -5.63 -13.30 -12.07
CA ASP A 537 -6.74 -14.21 -12.37
C ASP A 537 -7.96 -13.43 -12.85
N TYR A 538 -8.24 -12.25 -12.28
CA TYR A 538 -9.26 -11.33 -12.77
C TYR A 538 -8.96 -10.84 -14.19
N ASP A 539 -7.73 -10.45 -14.51
CA ASP A 539 -7.35 -10.08 -15.88
C ASP A 539 -7.66 -11.22 -16.86
N ARG A 540 -7.21 -12.45 -16.55
CA ARG A 540 -7.43 -13.61 -17.42
C ARG A 540 -8.91 -13.98 -17.62
N ALA A 541 -9.73 -13.76 -16.59
CA ALA A 541 -11.15 -14.05 -16.63
C ALA A 541 -11.97 -12.95 -17.33
N ASN A 542 -11.42 -11.73 -17.46
CA ASN A 542 -12.14 -10.61 -18.04
C ASN A 542 -12.23 -10.76 -19.57
N ILE A 543 -13.42 -10.48 -20.12
CA ILE A 543 -13.68 -10.49 -21.58
C ILE A 543 -12.95 -9.33 -22.25
N LEU A 544 -12.98 -8.14 -21.62
CA LEU A 544 -12.27 -6.95 -22.08
C LEU A 544 -10.85 -6.97 -21.48
N ARG A 545 -9.85 -7.19 -22.32
CA ARG A 545 -8.46 -7.34 -21.88
C ARG A 545 -7.60 -6.09 -22.07
N PHE A 546 -8.09 -5.10 -22.79
CA PHE A 546 -7.32 -3.94 -23.25
C PHE A 546 -8.03 -2.63 -22.92
N SER A 547 -7.30 -1.65 -22.42
CA SER A 547 -7.87 -0.36 -21.97
C SER A 547 -8.58 0.41 -23.10
N HIS A 548 -8.05 0.35 -24.33
CA HIS A 548 -8.65 0.99 -25.51
C HIS A 548 -9.98 0.34 -25.96
N GLU A 549 -10.33 -0.83 -25.44
CA GLU A 549 -11.61 -1.51 -25.72
C GLU A 549 -12.70 -1.17 -24.69
N ASN A 550 -12.37 -0.43 -23.62
CA ASN A 550 -13.36 -0.07 -22.61
C ASN A 550 -14.46 0.83 -23.23
N PRO A 551 -15.72 0.35 -23.27
CA PRO A 551 -16.81 1.09 -23.93
C PRO A 551 -17.15 2.41 -23.22
N ASP A 552 -17.00 2.47 -21.89
CA ASP A 552 -17.28 3.69 -21.12
C ASP A 552 -16.21 4.76 -21.39
N VAL A 553 -14.96 4.36 -21.54
CA VAL A 553 -13.85 5.26 -21.92
C VAL A 553 -14.03 5.75 -23.35
N GLN A 554 -14.41 4.87 -24.28
CA GLN A 554 -14.69 5.27 -25.67
C GLN A 554 -15.89 6.24 -25.75
N ALA A 555 -16.94 5.99 -24.97
CA ALA A 555 -18.08 6.89 -24.87
C ALA A 555 -17.67 8.26 -24.30
N LEU A 556 -16.84 8.27 -23.24
CA LEU A 556 -16.32 9.50 -22.65
C LEU A 556 -15.55 10.36 -23.65
N TYR A 557 -14.67 9.78 -24.47
CA TYR A 557 -13.99 10.53 -25.53
C TYR A 557 -14.97 11.02 -26.59
N THR A 558 -15.86 10.17 -27.05
CA THR A 558 -16.83 10.54 -28.09
C THR A 558 -17.76 11.68 -27.65
N GLU A 559 -18.25 11.63 -26.43
CA GLU A 559 -19.27 12.55 -25.94
C GLU A 559 -18.68 13.83 -25.32
N PHE A 560 -17.47 13.76 -24.71
CA PHE A 560 -16.97 14.83 -23.85
C PHE A 560 -15.52 15.23 -24.15
N LEU A 561 -14.53 14.35 -23.93
CA LEU A 561 -13.09 14.68 -24.02
C LEU A 561 -12.58 14.83 -25.46
N LYS A 562 -13.17 14.14 -26.41
CA LYS A 562 -12.87 14.07 -27.85
C LYS A 562 -11.67 13.20 -28.20
N GLU A 563 -10.49 13.49 -27.69
CA GLU A 563 -9.26 12.74 -27.99
C GLU A 563 -8.32 12.69 -26.77
N PRO A 564 -7.52 11.63 -26.63
CA PRO A 564 -6.47 11.57 -25.63
C PRO A 564 -5.44 12.68 -25.81
N CYS A 565 -4.96 13.25 -24.68
CA CYS A 565 -4.05 14.42 -24.65
C CYS A 565 -4.57 15.65 -25.41
N GLY A 566 -5.87 15.70 -25.76
CA GLY A 566 -6.52 16.88 -26.33
C GLY A 566 -6.65 18.01 -25.31
N GLU A 567 -7.11 19.20 -25.75
CA GLU A 567 -7.16 20.39 -24.89
C GLU A 567 -7.95 20.18 -23.60
N LEU A 568 -9.14 19.55 -23.67
CA LEU A 568 -9.99 19.32 -22.51
C LEU A 568 -9.47 18.18 -21.64
N SER A 569 -8.99 17.08 -22.24
CA SER A 569 -8.42 15.97 -21.49
C SER A 569 -7.13 16.41 -20.80
N HIS A 570 -6.28 17.18 -21.46
CA HIS A 570 -5.07 17.72 -20.85
C HIS A 570 -5.39 18.65 -19.66
N HIS A 571 -6.39 19.51 -19.78
CA HIS A 571 -6.82 20.37 -18.67
C HIS A 571 -7.33 19.57 -17.46
N LEU A 572 -8.16 18.56 -17.67
CA LEU A 572 -8.82 17.82 -16.59
C LEU A 572 -7.96 16.67 -16.01
N LEU A 573 -7.16 16.01 -16.85
CA LEU A 573 -6.54 14.73 -16.56
C LEU A 573 -5.01 14.78 -16.44
N HIS A 574 -4.38 15.94 -16.67
CA HIS A 574 -2.93 16.09 -16.58
C HIS A 574 -2.52 17.12 -15.52
N THR A 575 -1.26 17.06 -15.10
CA THR A 575 -0.62 17.99 -14.16
C THR A 575 0.87 18.05 -14.43
N GLU A 576 1.47 19.22 -14.35
CA GLU A 576 2.91 19.39 -14.53
C GLU A 576 3.74 19.05 -13.28
N HIS A 577 3.11 18.61 -12.22
CA HIS A 577 3.73 18.36 -10.90
C HIS A 577 4.46 19.58 -10.29
N THR A 578 4.22 20.80 -10.80
CA THR A 578 4.80 22.05 -10.31
C THR A 578 3.87 22.73 -9.30
N GLY A 579 4.34 23.83 -8.68
CA GLY A 579 3.50 24.69 -7.82
C GLY A 579 3.12 24.10 -6.45
N TRP A 580 3.70 22.98 -6.04
CA TRP A 580 3.56 22.42 -4.69
C TRP A 580 4.86 21.76 -4.24
N GLU A 581 5.12 21.81 -2.93
CA GLU A 581 6.25 21.13 -2.30
C GLU A 581 5.81 19.77 -1.74
N ALA A 582 6.67 18.75 -1.91
CA ALA A 582 6.34 17.38 -1.50
C ALA A 582 6.56 17.16 0.01
#